data_12fd789c0768078c7edafaf02d996ced
#
_entry.id   12fd789c0768078c7edafaf02d996ced
#
_cell.length_a   1.000
_cell.length_b   1.000
_cell.length_c   1.000
_cell.angle_alpha   90.00
_cell.angle_beta   90.00
_cell.angle_gamma   90.00
#
_symmetry.space_group_name_H-M   'P 1'
#
loop_
_entity.id
_entity.type
_entity.pdbx_description
1 polymer ?
#
loop_
_entity_poly.entity_id
_entity_poly.type
_entity_poly.pdbx_seq_one_letter_code
_entity_poly.pdbx_strand_id
1 'polypeptide(L)'
;MLAFLITIAFISVELKNIKKMDETKEPEIVEKEDTKLDNQLIITIGREFGSGGKYIGEQLAKHYNIKLYDNELLKRVSNEENIDMKLLEEADEKQKSSFWYTMAMSSLSTTDSVNSLTDLPSNDAIFIKQAKVIEEIAEKESCVIIGRCSNRILKDNKNVINVFIYATDMDFKIARKMQYANLSKNKAEKLILKNDKERANYYNYYTNEKWGDRSGYDLFIDTSKIGVDNAVELIEEYVEIQRKKEHESATK
;
A
#
# COMPACT_ATOMS: atom_id res chain seq x y z
N MET A 1 -4.22 9.56 -75.27
CA MET A 1 -2.84 9.83 -74.79
C MET A 1 -2.80 10.89 -73.71
N LEU A 2 -3.63 11.92 -73.73
CA LEU A 2 -3.63 12.99 -72.70
C LEU A 2 -4.11 12.55 -71.32
N ALA A 3 -5.15 11.66 -71.27
CA ALA A 3 -5.72 11.14 -70.03
C ALA A 3 -4.75 10.27 -69.21
N PHE A 4 -3.84 9.55 -69.91
CA PHE A 4 -2.83 8.69 -69.23
C PHE A 4 -1.73 9.46 -68.58
N LEU A 5 -1.36 10.62 -69.12
CA LEU A 5 -0.37 11.50 -68.54
C LEU A 5 -0.86 12.24 -67.29
N ILE A 6 -2.15 12.55 -67.22
CA ILE A 6 -2.76 13.19 -66.06
C ILE A 6 -2.85 12.21 -64.88
N THR A 7 -3.12 10.93 -65.13
CA THR A 7 -3.21 9.89 -64.09
C THR A 7 -1.84 9.61 -63.48
N ILE A 8 -0.77 9.58 -64.28
CA ILE A 8 0.62 9.39 -63.80
C ILE A 8 1.10 10.59 -62.96
N ALA A 9 0.71 11.81 -63.34
CA ALA A 9 1.05 13.01 -62.59
C ALA A 9 0.33 13.04 -61.23
N PHE A 10 -0.95 12.59 -61.15
CA PHE A 10 -1.67 12.50 -59.89
C PHE A 10 -1.11 11.47 -58.93
N ILE A 11 -0.77 10.28 -59.43
CA ILE A 11 -0.14 9.21 -58.64
C ILE A 11 1.28 9.66 -58.12
N SER A 12 2.00 10.41 -58.91
CA SER A 12 3.33 10.94 -58.52
C SER A 12 3.25 12.01 -57.44
N VAL A 13 2.19 12.79 -57.37
CA VAL A 13 1.92 13.79 -56.33
C VAL A 13 1.45 13.11 -55.02
N GLU A 14 0.58 12.09 -55.13
CA GLU A 14 0.19 11.34 -53.97
C GLU A 14 1.34 10.54 -53.34
N LEU A 15 2.20 9.92 -54.12
CA LEU A 15 3.39 9.23 -53.62
C LEU A 15 4.43 10.19 -52.95
N LYS A 16 4.51 11.42 -53.39
CA LYS A 16 5.31 12.46 -52.76
C LYS A 16 4.73 12.92 -51.42
N ASN A 17 3.41 13.01 -51.34
CA ASN A 17 2.70 13.35 -50.09
C ASN A 17 2.78 12.21 -49.06
N ILE A 18 2.74 10.95 -49.49
CA ILE A 18 2.93 9.80 -48.59
C ILE A 18 4.34 9.73 -48.06
N LYS A 19 5.39 10.01 -48.91
CA LYS A 19 6.78 10.10 -48.46
C LYS A 19 7.03 11.26 -47.47
N LYS A 20 6.25 12.33 -47.54
CA LYS A 20 6.38 13.48 -46.64
C LYS A 20 5.67 13.29 -45.28
N MET A 21 4.79 12.28 -45.17
CA MET A 21 4.14 11.89 -43.92
C MET A 21 4.95 10.85 -43.13
N ASP A 22 5.97 10.25 -43.71
CA ASP A 22 6.84 9.23 -43.05
C ASP A 22 8.08 9.83 -42.37
N GLU A 23 8.27 11.16 -42.48
CA GLU A 23 9.30 11.91 -41.76
C GLU A 23 8.76 12.69 -40.54
N THR A 24 7.60 12.34 -39.99
CA THR A 24 7.24 12.76 -38.65
C THR A 24 8.00 11.87 -37.68
N LYS A 25 9.06 12.44 -37.11
CA LYS A 25 9.83 11.91 -35.97
C LYS A 25 8.91 11.12 -35.04
N GLU A 26 9.23 9.84 -34.84
CA GLU A 26 8.79 9.13 -33.65
C GLU A 26 9.09 10.04 -32.45
N PRO A 27 8.13 10.25 -31.54
CA PRO A 27 8.44 10.95 -30.30
C PRO A 27 9.52 10.12 -29.61
N GLU A 28 10.68 10.73 -29.46
CA GLU A 28 11.74 10.25 -28.59
C GLU A 28 11.10 9.95 -27.24
N ILE A 29 10.91 8.66 -26.95
CA ILE A 29 10.55 8.20 -25.62
C ILE A 29 11.79 8.49 -24.78
N VAL A 30 11.87 9.73 -24.29
CA VAL A 30 12.75 10.06 -23.18
C VAL A 30 12.19 9.25 -22.01
N GLU A 31 12.85 8.15 -21.73
CA GLU A 31 12.63 7.38 -20.50
C GLU A 31 12.81 8.33 -19.33
N LYS A 32 11.68 8.78 -18.78
CA LYS A 32 11.64 9.49 -17.51
C LYS A 32 11.80 8.46 -16.39
N GLU A 33 12.97 7.89 -16.23
CA GLU A 33 13.26 7.01 -15.10
C GLU A 33 13.44 7.75 -13.78
N ASP A 34 13.78 9.04 -13.78
CA ASP A 34 14.08 9.79 -12.55
C ASP A 34 12.90 10.55 -11.91
N THR A 35 11.74 10.63 -12.56
CA THR A 35 10.57 11.35 -12.01
C THR A 35 9.53 10.46 -11.32
N LYS A 36 9.75 9.15 -11.26
CA LYS A 36 8.77 8.18 -10.74
C LYS A 36 8.73 8.11 -9.21
N LEU A 37 9.82 8.45 -8.55
CA LEU A 37 9.94 8.40 -7.08
C LEU A 37 9.35 9.65 -6.39
N ASP A 38 9.42 10.82 -7.02
CA ASP A 38 8.97 12.09 -6.41
C ASP A 38 7.44 12.25 -6.33
N ASN A 39 6.65 11.40 -6.99
CA ASN A 39 5.18 11.46 -7.00
C ASN A 39 4.49 10.20 -6.47
N GLN A 40 5.22 9.31 -5.81
CA GLN A 40 4.64 8.08 -5.29
C GLN A 40 3.79 8.36 -4.05
N LEU A 41 2.56 7.84 -4.02
CA LEU A 41 1.64 7.94 -2.89
C LEU A 41 1.41 6.57 -2.27
N ILE A 42 1.78 6.42 -1.01
CA ILE A 42 1.50 5.22 -0.24
C ILE A 42 0.65 5.61 0.97
N ILE A 43 -0.52 4.98 1.13
CA ILE A 43 -1.39 5.23 2.27
C ILE A 43 -1.51 3.93 3.07
N THR A 44 -1.06 3.93 4.32
CA THR A 44 -1.27 2.80 5.23
C THR A 44 -2.48 3.05 6.12
N ILE A 45 -3.32 2.03 6.33
CA ILE A 45 -4.54 2.16 7.15
C ILE A 45 -4.54 1.15 8.29
N GLY A 46 -4.16 1.61 9.50
CA GLY A 46 -4.52 0.95 10.75
C GLY A 46 -5.99 1.18 11.08
N ARG A 47 -6.69 0.21 11.68
CA ARG A 47 -8.13 0.38 11.89
C ARG A 47 -8.70 -0.54 12.94
N GLU A 48 -9.70 -0.06 13.69
CA GLU A 48 -10.58 -0.88 14.50
C GLU A 48 -11.59 -1.63 13.63
N PHE A 49 -12.13 -2.73 14.17
CA PHE A 49 -13.15 -3.50 13.49
C PHE A 49 -14.53 -2.80 13.60
N GLY A 50 -15.17 -2.59 12.46
CA GLY A 50 -16.44 -1.83 12.39
C GLY A 50 -16.27 -0.32 12.18
N SER A 51 -15.07 0.25 12.30
CA SER A 51 -14.83 1.68 12.10
C SER A 51 -14.95 2.16 10.63
N GLY A 52 -15.00 1.28 9.65
CA GLY A 52 -15.09 1.67 8.24
C GLY A 52 -13.75 1.71 7.49
N GLY A 53 -12.62 1.43 8.15
CA GLY A 53 -11.30 1.57 7.54
C GLY A 53 -11.08 0.78 6.24
N LYS A 54 -11.74 -0.38 6.03
CA LYS A 54 -11.68 -1.08 4.74
C LYS A 54 -12.37 -0.28 3.63
N TYR A 55 -13.60 0.19 3.88
CA TYR A 55 -14.35 1.02 2.94
C TYR A 55 -13.57 2.30 2.57
N ILE A 56 -13.01 2.98 3.57
CA ILE A 56 -12.19 4.18 3.35
C ILE A 56 -11.01 3.85 2.43
N GLY A 57 -10.30 2.75 2.69
CA GLY A 57 -9.20 2.32 1.81
C GLY A 57 -9.63 2.02 0.38
N GLU A 58 -10.79 1.41 0.19
CA GLU A 58 -11.38 1.14 -1.13
C GLU A 58 -11.72 2.45 -1.88
N GLN A 59 -12.28 3.45 -1.19
CA GLN A 59 -12.58 4.75 -1.80
C GLN A 59 -11.31 5.52 -2.18
N LEU A 60 -10.31 5.57 -1.29
CA LEU A 60 -9.02 6.22 -1.58
C LEU A 60 -8.29 5.54 -2.75
N ALA A 61 -8.25 4.22 -2.78
CA ALA A 61 -7.65 3.48 -3.89
C ALA A 61 -8.32 3.79 -5.23
N LYS A 62 -9.66 3.89 -5.23
CA LYS A 62 -10.45 4.26 -6.40
C LYS A 62 -10.23 5.71 -6.80
N HIS A 63 -10.21 6.66 -5.84
CA HIS A 63 -10.03 8.09 -6.10
C HIS A 63 -8.68 8.36 -6.76
N TYR A 64 -7.60 7.80 -6.22
CA TYR A 64 -6.25 7.98 -6.75
C TYR A 64 -5.89 7.02 -7.90
N ASN A 65 -6.80 6.12 -8.27
CA ASN A 65 -6.56 5.06 -9.29
C ASN A 65 -5.30 4.24 -8.98
N ILE A 66 -5.13 3.84 -7.71
CA ILE A 66 -4.01 3.03 -7.21
C ILE A 66 -4.51 1.71 -6.63
N LYS A 67 -3.61 0.73 -6.47
CA LYS A 67 -3.98 -0.58 -5.96
C LYS A 67 -4.27 -0.57 -4.46
N LEU A 68 -5.19 -1.43 -4.04
CA LEU A 68 -5.49 -1.72 -2.64
C LEU A 68 -4.92 -3.07 -2.24
N TYR A 69 -4.10 -3.09 -1.20
CA TYR A 69 -3.55 -4.31 -0.61
C TYR A 69 -4.15 -4.55 0.77
N ASP A 70 -5.08 -5.49 0.86
CA ASP A 70 -5.62 -5.98 2.12
C ASP A 70 -4.93 -7.30 2.55
N ASN A 71 -5.32 -7.81 3.72
CA ASN A 71 -4.75 -9.04 4.27
C ASN A 71 -4.85 -10.25 3.33
N GLU A 72 -5.93 -10.37 2.55
CA GLU A 72 -6.15 -11.52 1.67
C GLU A 72 -5.25 -11.41 0.43
N LEU A 73 -5.15 -10.21 -0.13
CA LEU A 73 -4.28 -9.96 -1.27
C LEU A 73 -2.80 -10.11 -0.89
N LEU A 74 -2.37 -9.56 0.26
CA LEU A 74 -1.01 -9.71 0.75
C LEU A 74 -0.63 -11.18 1.01
N LYS A 75 -1.56 -11.99 1.52
CA LYS A 75 -1.35 -13.44 1.67
C LYS A 75 -1.17 -14.14 0.31
N ARG A 76 -1.97 -13.78 -0.69
CA ARG A 76 -1.84 -14.36 -2.04
C ARG A 76 -0.50 -14.01 -2.66
N VAL A 77 -0.16 -12.73 -2.71
CA VAL A 77 1.10 -12.26 -3.29
C VAL A 77 2.30 -12.88 -2.58
N SER A 78 2.31 -12.94 -1.26
CA SER A 78 3.41 -13.56 -0.49
C SER A 78 3.53 -15.09 -0.67
N ASN A 79 2.46 -15.75 -1.12
CA ASN A 79 2.49 -17.18 -1.41
C ASN A 79 2.84 -17.48 -2.88
N GLU A 80 2.44 -16.61 -3.81
CA GLU A 80 2.69 -16.73 -5.25
C GLU A 80 4.13 -16.34 -5.60
N GLU A 81 4.68 -15.34 -4.92
CA GLU A 81 6.11 -15.06 -5.00
C GLU A 81 6.84 -16.19 -4.26
N ASN A 82 7.49 -17.09 -5.02
CA ASN A 82 8.53 -17.99 -4.52
C ASN A 82 9.70 -17.10 -4.06
N ILE A 83 9.51 -16.42 -2.94
CA ILE A 83 10.59 -15.71 -2.27
C ILE A 83 11.51 -16.82 -1.79
N ASP A 84 12.58 -17.08 -2.57
CA ASP A 84 13.60 -18.04 -2.21
C ASP A 84 14.18 -17.58 -0.86
N MET A 85 14.03 -18.42 0.16
CA MET A 85 14.50 -18.10 1.51
C MET A 85 16.01 -17.80 1.50
N LYS A 86 16.75 -18.24 0.47
CA LYS A 86 18.15 -17.88 0.23
C LYS A 86 18.34 -16.38 -0.12
N LEU A 87 17.37 -15.76 -0.81
CA LEU A 87 17.42 -14.32 -1.09
C LEU A 87 17.22 -13.48 0.18
N LEU A 88 16.54 -14.00 1.19
CA LEU A 88 16.45 -13.37 2.51
C LEU A 88 17.80 -13.43 3.25
N GLU A 89 18.56 -14.50 3.08
CA GLU A 89 19.90 -14.65 3.64
C GLU A 89 20.93 -13.76 2.90
N GLU A 90 20.84 -13.63 1.57
CA GLU A 90 21.73 -12.78 0.76
C GLU A 90 21.45 -11.28 0.94
N ALA A 91 20.21 -10.87 1.19
CA ALA A 91 19.86 -9.49 1.51
C ALA A 91 20.47 -9.06 2.87
N ASP A 92 20.71 -10.01 3.76
CA ASP A 92 21.29 -9.78 5.09
C ASP A 92 22.76 -9.36 5.06
N GLU A 93 23.55 -9.76 4.08
CA GLU A 93 24.94 -9.32 3.94
C GLU A 93 25.05 -7.85 3.54
N LYS A 94 24.03 -7.25 2.90
CA LYS A 94 24.04 -5.86 2.40
C LYS A 94 23.37 -4.84 3.34
N GLN A 95 22.46 -5.25 4.22
CA GLN A 95 21.77 -4.34 5.13
C GLN A 95 21.66 -4.91 6.54
N LYS A 96 22.72 -4.78 7.33
CA LYS A 96 22.78 -5.16 8.76
C LYS A 96 21.86 -4.33 9.70
N SER A 97 20.87 -3.61 9.19
CA SER A 97 19.96 -2.75 9.98
C SER A 97 18.48 -3.00 9.74
N SER A 98 18.08 -4.12 9.12
CA SER A 98 16.66 -4.42 9.03
C SER A 98 16.11 -4.70 10.43
N PHE A 99 15.19 -3.85 10.88
CA PHE A 99 14.40 -4.04 12.09
C PHE A 99 13.79 -5.45 12.17
N TRP A 100 13.39 -6.00 11.04
CA TRP A 100 12.78 -7.33 10.90
C TRP A 100 13.76 -8.46 11.16
N TYR A 101 15.00 -8.32 10.73
CA TYR A 101 16.06 -9.26 11.07
C TYR A 101 16.36 -9.26 12.55
N THR A 102 16.53 -8.08 13.16
CA THR A 102 16.77 -7.95 14.60
C THR A 102 15.62 -8.53 15.40
N MET A 103 14.39 -8.38 14.94
CA MET A 103 13.19 -8.92 15.58
C MET A 103 13.09 -10.44 15.43
N ALA A 104 13.34 -10.97 14.24
CA ALA A 104 13.42 -12.42 14.01
C ALA A 104 14.53 -13.04 14.90
N MET A 105 15.69 -12.41 14.95
CA MET A 105 16.82 -12.87 15.79
C MET A 105 16.55 -12.72 17.28
N SER A 106 15.82 -11.69 17.74
CA SER A 106 15.45 -11.55 19.15
C SER A 106 14.44 -12.57 19.64
N SER A 107 13.56 -13.04 18.74
CA SER A 107 12.65 -14.17 19.02
C SER A 107 13.41 -15.51 19.13
N LEU A 108 14.55 -15.60 18.47
CA LEU A 108 15.40 -16.80 18.44
C LEU A 108 16.41 -16.88 19.59
N SER A 109 16.72 -15.76 20.25
CA SER A 109 17.75 -15.70 21.30
C SER A 109 17.39 -16.43 22.61
N THR A 110 16.22 -17.08 22.67
CA THR A 110 15.80 -17.88 23.83
C THR A 110 16.08 -19.40 23.69
N THR A 111 16.57 -19.84 22.53
CA THR A 111 16.95 -21.26 22.35
C THR A 111 18.24 -21.37 21.54
N ASP A 112 19.23 -22.05 22.11
CA ASP A 112 20.49 -22.36 21.44
C ASP A 112 20.26 -23.07 20.10
N SER A 113 20.83 -22.56 19.03
CA SER A 113 20.96 -23.19 17.71
C SER A 113 19.75 -23.07 16.76
N VAL A 114 19.46 -21.87 16.26
CA VAL A 114 18.64 -21.74 15.03
C VAL A 114 19.51 -21.14 13.93
N ASN A 115 19.92 -21.97 12.99
CA ASN A 115 20.79 -21.57 11.87
C ASN A 115 20.04 -21.26 10.56
N SER A 116 18.69 -21.22 10.58
CA SER A 116 17.91 -21.05 9.36
C SER A 116 16.51 -20.49 9.63
N LEU A 117 16.01 -19.63 8.73
CA LEU A 117 14.62 -19.16 8.71
C LEU A 117 13.60 -20.31 8.57
N THR A 118 14.04 -21.51 8.16
CA THR A 118 13.20 -22.71 8.10
C THR A 118 12.76 -23.22 9.47
N ASP A 119 13.45 -22.82 10.52
CA ASP A 119 13.16 -23.25 11.91
C ASP A 119 12.24 -22.24 12.64
N LEU A 120 11.85 -21.15 11.99
CA LEU A 120 10.92 -20.17 12.57
C LEU A 120 9.50 -20.76 12.69
N PRO A 121 8.74 -20.39 13.75
CA PRO A 121 7.32 -20.66 13.79
C PRO A 121 6.64 -20.18 12.51
N SER A 122 5.73 -20.96 11.97
CA SER A 122 5.09 -20.69 10.67
C SER A 122 4.46 -19.30 10.57
N ASN A 123 3.96 -18.76 11.67
CA ASN A 123 3.38 -17.42 11.72
C ASN A 123 4.42 -16.30 11.55
N ASP A 124 5.62 -16.48 12.11
CA ASP A 124 6.71 -15.51 12.04
C ASP A 124 7.33 -15.50 10.65
N ALA A 125 7.52 -16.68 10.05
CA ALA A 125 7.95 -16.82 8.66
C ALA A 125 6.95 -16.15 7.68
N ILE A 126 5.64 -16.33 7.91
CA ILE A 126 4.60 -15.66 7.12
C ILE A 126 4.67 -14.13 7.30
N PHE A 127 4.87 -13.64 8.52
CA PHE A 127 4.98 -12.21 8.79
C PHE A 127 6.18 -11.60 8.05
N ILE A 128 7.36 -12.22 8.12
CA ILE A 128 8.58 -11.76 7.45
C ILE A 128 8.37 -11.69 5.92
N LYS A 129 7.78 -12.73 5.32
CA LYS A 129 7.44 -12.72 3.91
C LYS A 129 6.49 -11.59 3.54
N GLN A 130 5.46 -11.37 4.35
CA GLN A 130 4.51 -10.28 4.11
C GLN A 130 5.15 -8.90 4.28
N ALA A 131 6.05 -8.73 5.25
CA ALA A 131 6.77 -7.48 5.44
C ALA A 131 7.63 -7.15 4.21
N LYS A 132 8.39 -8.13 3.69
CA LYS A 132 9.18 -7.97 2.47
C LYS A 132 8.33 -7.61 1.26
N VAL A 133 7.20 -8.29 1.06
CA VAL A 133 6.24 -7.97 -0.01
C VAL A 133 5.70 -6.53 0.12
N ILE A 134 5.42 -6.08 1.34
CA ILE A 134 4.97 -4.70 1.59
C ILE A 134 6.05 -3.68 1.20
N GLU A 135 7.31 -3.93 1.57
CA GLU A 135 8.45 -3.09 1.18
C GLU A 135 8.61 -3.04 -0.34
N GLU A 136 8.61 -4.20 -1.02
CA GLU A 136 8.73 -4.28 -2.47
C GLU A 136 7.59 -3.61 -3.23
N ILE A 137 6.34 -3.73 -2.75
CA ILE A 137 5.19 -3.03 -3.32
C ILE A 137 5.37 -1.51 -3.18
N ALA A 138 5.77 -1.07 -1.99
CA ALA A 138 5.99 0.34 -1.68
C ALA A 138 7.15 0.97 -2.47
N GLU A 139 8.12 0.19 -2.93
CA GLU A 139 9.18 0.66 -3.83
C GLU A 139 8.72 0.77 -5.29
N LYS A 140 7.79 -0.09 -5.71
CA LYS A 140 7.42 -0.23 -7.13
C LYS A 140 6.24 0.64 -7.56
N GLU A 141 5.28 0.91 -6.67
CA GLU A 141 4.03 1.56 -7.07
C GLU A 141 3.34 2.33 -5.94
N SER A 142 2.50 3.29 -6.32
CA SER A 142 1.56 3.93 -5.40
C SER A 142 0.47 2.95 -4.99
N CYS A 143 0.12 2.92 -3.70
CA CYS A 143 -0.85 1.94 -3.21
C CYS A 143 -1.52 2.35 -1.88
N VAL A 144 -2.62 1.70 -1.57
CA VAL A 144 -3.24 1.71 -0.23
C VAL A 144 -3.01 0.34 0.41
N ILE A 145 -2.47 0.31 1.62
CA ILE A 145 -2.18 -0.93 2.35
C ILE A 145 -2.98 -0.96 3.66
N ILE A 146 -3.77 -2.02 3.87
CA ILE A 146 -4.63 -2.11 5.04
C ILE A 146 -4.07 -3.08 6.08
N GLY A 147 -3.57 -2.53 7.19
CA GLY A 147 -3.08 -3.28 8.36
C GLY A 147 -1.72 -3.94 8.15
N ARG A 148 -1.50 -5.12 8.75
CA ARG A 148 -0.25 -5.89 8.68
C ARG A 148 0.99 -5.14 9.15
N CYS A 149 0.82 -4.24 10.11
CA CYS A 149 1.90 -3.40 10.62
C CYS A 149 2.57 -2.53 9.54
N SER A 150 1.87 -2.26 8.40
CA SER A 150 2.44 -1.54 7.26
C SER A 150 2.99 -0.16 7.62
N ASN A 151 2.33 0.57 8.53
CA ASN A 151 2.83 1.84 9.06
C ASN A 151 4.21 1.70 9.74
N ARG A 152 4.48 0.52 10.31
CA ARG A 152 5.75 0.27 11.01
C ARG A 152 6.79 -0.33 10.08
N ILE A 153 6.38 -1.18 9.14
CA ILE A 153 7.23 -1.73 8.08
C ILE A 153 7.81 -0.60 7.24
N LEU A 154 6.98 0.37 6.89
CA LEU A 154 7.35 1.48 6.00
C LEU A 154 7.75 2.78 6.74
N LYS A 155 8.12 2.70 8.02
CA LYS A 155 8.41 3.87 8.88
C LYS A 155 9.49 4.82 8.33
N ASP A 156 10.44 4.29 7.56
CA ASP A 156 11.56 5.03 7.00
C ASP A 156 11.29 5.53 5.57
N ASN A 157 10.14 5.18 5.00
CA ASN A 157 9.71 5.65 3.68
C ASN A 157 8.98 6.99 3.79
N LYS A 158 9.54 8.03 3.16
CA LYS A 158 9.04 9.41 3.23
C LYS A 158 7.72 9.65 2.49
N ASN A 159 7.38 8.79 1.55
CA ASN A 159 6.18 8.92 0.71
C ASN A 159 4.95 8.23 1.32
N VAL A 160 5.04 7.80 2.59
CA VAL A 160 3.96 7.09 3.28
C VAL A 160 3.15 8.05 4.14
N ILE A 161 1.85 7.98 3.99
CA ILE A 161 0.87 8.61 4.89
C ILE A 161 0.23 7.51 5.74
N ASN A 162 0.43 7.59 7.05
CA ASN A 162 -0.06 6.61 8.00
C ASN A 162 -1.36 7.09 8.65
N VAL A 163 -2.44 6.36 8.44
CA VAL A 163 -3.78 6.70 8.96
C VAL A 163 -4.28 5.63 9.91
N PHE A 164 -4.84 6.03 11.06
CA PHE A 164 -5.56 5.14 11.95
C PHE A 164 -7.04 5.51 12.00
N ILE A 165 -7.91 4.55 11.66
CA ILE A 165 -9.36 4.71 11.64
C ILE A 165 -9.99 3.98 12.83
N TYR A 166 -10.63 4.72 13.70
CA TYR A 166 -11.33 4.17 14.88
C TYR A 166 -12.75 4.71 15.01
N ALA A 167 -13.48 4.22 15.98
CA ALA A 167 -14.77 4.75 16.35
C ALA A 167 -14.97 4.61 17.86
N THR A 168 -15.17 5.75 18.56
CA THR A 168 -15.42 5.76 20.00
C THR A 168 -16.81 5.25 20.36
N ASP A 169 -17.77 5.37 19.43
CA ASP A 169 -19.13 4.86 19.61
C ASP A 169 -19.23 3.39 19.21
N MET A 170 -19.47 2.52 20.19
CA MET A 170 -19.63 1.09 20.00
C MET A 170 -20.93 0.76 19.24
N ASP A 171 -22.02 1.49 19.45
CA ASP A 171 -23.28 1.26 18.74
C ASP A 171 -23.13 1.59 17.24
N PHE A 172 -22.33 2.60 16.89
CA PHE A 172 -21.94 2.87 15.50
C PHE A 172 -21.22 1.67 14.87
N LYS A 173 -20.21 1.10 15.54
CA LYS A 173 -19.50 -0.10 15.04
C LYS A 173 -20.43 -1.29 14.88
N ILE A 174 -21.32 -1.51 15.87
CA ILE A 174 -22.29 -2.61 15.86
C ILE A 174 -23.28 -2.45 14.71
N ALA A 175 -23.87 -1.26 14.52
CA ALA A 175 -24.84 -1.00 13.45
C ALA A 175 -24.23 -1.31 12.08
N ARG A 176 -23.02 -0.86 11.83
CA ARG A 176 -22.28 -1.18 10.58
C ARG A 176 -22.08 -2.69 10.40
N LYS A 177 -21.73 -3.43 11.46
CA LYS A 177 -21.54 -4.87 11.36
C LYS A 177 -22.84 -5.65 11.18
N MET A 178 -23.90 -5.21 11.78
CA MET A 178 -25.23 -5.80 11.56
C MET A 178 -25.66 -5.63 10.09
N GLN A 179 -25.44 -4.45 9.52
CA GLN A 179 -25.80 -4.17 8.13
C GLN A 179 -25.05 -5.06 7.13
N TYR A 180 -23.76 -5.29 7.33
CA TYR A 180 -22.93 -6.02 6.36
C TYR A 180 -22.87 -7.54 6.56
N ALA A 181 -23.15 -8.04 7.77
CA ALA A 181 -22.98 -9.45 8.10
C ALA A 181 -24.23 -10.14 8.62
N ASN A 182 -25.39 -9.47 8.62
CA ASN A 182 -26.67 -9.98 9.14
C ASN A 182 -26.54 -10.63 10.53
N LEU A 183 -25.85 -9.95 11.45
CA LEU A 183 -25.59 -10.44 12.80
C LEU A 183 -26.56 -9.80 13.81
N SER A 184 -26.87 -10.52 14.90
CA SER A 184 -27.52 -9.90 16.05
C SER A 184 -26.55 -8.94 16.78
N LYS A 185 -27.08 -7.94 17.50
CA LYS A 185 -26.31 -6.94 18.25
C LYS A 185 -25.23 -7.59 19.13
N ASN A 186 -25.58 -8.57 19.95
CA ASN A 186 -24.63 -9.26 20.84
C ASN A 186 -23.52 -10.03 20.09
N LYS A 187 -23.85 -10.62 18.94
CA LYS A 187 -22.85 -11.29 18.10
C LYS A 187 -21.91 -10.30 17.44
N ALA A 188 -22.43 -9.17 16.95
CA ALA A 188 -21.65 -8.11 16.34
C ALA A 188 -20.67 -7.51 17.36
N GLU A 189 -21.13 -7.19 18.58
CA GLU A 189 -20.28 -6.66 19.66
C GLU A 189 -19.14 -7.62 20.02
N LYS A 190 -19.46 -8.90 20.28
CA LYS A 190 -18.44 -9.90 20.58
C LYS A 190 -17.41 -10.05 19.45
N LEU A 191 -17.86 -9.97 18.21
CA LEU A 191 -16.98 -10.06 17.03
C LEU A 191 -16.06 -8.84 16.92
N ILE A 192 -16.57 -7.63 17.23
CA ILE A 192 -15.78 -6.40 17.26
C ILE A 192 -14.66 -6.52 18.30
N LEU A 193 -15.01 -6.82 19.54
CA LEU A 193 -14.05 -6.94 20.65
C LEU A 193 -12.99 -8.01 20.37
N LYS A 194 -13.41 -9.17 19.83
CA LYS A 194 -12.50 -10.26 19.47
C LYS A 194 -11.50 -9.83 18.41
N ASN A 195 -11.98 -9.22 17.31
CA ASN A 195 -11.09 -8.83 16.21
C ASN A 195 -10.14 -7.70 16.60
N ASP A 196 -10.60 -6.72 17.39
CA ASP A 196 -9.75 -5.63 17.86
C ASP A 196 -8.66 -6.15 18.80
N LYS A 197 -9.00 -7.11 19.69
CA LYS A 197 -8.02 -7.80 20.53
C LYS A 197 -6.99 -8.59 19.70
N GLU A 198 -7.43 -9.34 18.70
CA GLU A 198 -6.54 -10.09 17.81
C GLU A 198 -5.60 -9.17 17.03
N ARG A 199 -6.10 -8.02 16.53
CA ARG A 199 -5.27 -7.00 15.86
C ARG A 199 -4.26 -6.37 16.80
N ALA A 200 -4.68 -6.02 18.01
CA ALA A 200 -3.80 -5.46 19.03
C ALA A 200 -2.67 -6.47 19.39
N ASN A 201 -3.04 -7.74 19.64
CA ASN A 201 -2.06 -8.76 19.94
C ASN A 201 -1.04 -8.95 18.81
N TYR A 202 -1.53 -9.01 17.56
CA TYR A 202 -0.69 -9.15 16.38
C TYR A 202 0.28 -7.96 16.23
N TYR A 203 -0.25 -6.75 16.29
CA TYR A 203 0.56 -5.53 16.15
C TYR A 203 1.60 -5.42 17.28
N ASN A 204 1.16 -5.58 18.54
CA ASN A 204 2.04 -5.45 19.70
C ASN A 204 3.16 -6.50 19.68
N TYR A 205 2.86 -7.72 19.23
CA TYR A 205 3.84 -8.79 19.14
C TYR A 205 4.93 -8.48 18.10
N TYR A 206 4.51 -8.09 16.88
CA TYR A 206 5.46 -7.87 15.78
C TYR A 206 6.15 -6.51 15.79
N THR A 207 5.61 -5.50 16.45
CA THR A 207 6.22 -4.16 16.48
C THR A 207 6.84 -3.79 17.81
N ASN A 208 6.55 -4.52 18.87
CA ASN A 208 6.85 -4.17 20.25
C ASN A 208 6.30 -2.78 20.66
N GLU A 209 5.25 -2.35 19.99
CA GLU A 209 4.57 -1.08 20.23
C GLU A 209 3.07 -1.32 20.51
N LYS A 210 2.42 -0.34 21.13
CA LYS A 210 0.98 -0.45 21.43
C LYS A 210 0.15 -0.15 20.20
N TRP A 211 -0.72 -1.08 19.81
CA TRP A 211 -1.68 -0.86 18.74
C TRP A 211 -2.58 0.35 19.00
N GLY A 212 -2.75 1.22 18.00
CA GLY A 212 -3.50 2.45 18.12
C GLY A 212 -2.81 3.53 18.95
N ASP A 213 -1.49 3.43 19.15
CA ASP A 213 -0.71 4.55 19.67
C ASP A 213 -0.57 5.63 18.58
N ARG A 214 -0.80 6.89 18.99
CA ARG A 214 -0.83 8.02 18.05
C ARG A 214 0.51 8.30 17.37
N SER A 215 1.61 7.98 18.03
CA SER A 215 2.96 8.31 17.56
C SER A 215 3.33 7.65 16.23
N GLY A 216 2.61 6.58 15.85
CA GLY A 216 2.85 5.85 14.61
C GLY A 216 1.95 6.27 13.43
N TYR A 217 1.20 7.39 13.56
CA TYR A 217 0.22 7.79 12.55
C TYR A 217 0.20 9.30 12.33
N ASP A 218 0.05 9.70 11.09
CA ASP A 218 -0.10 11.11 10.66
C ASP A 218 -1.52 11.61 10.92
N LEU A 219 -2.52 10.74 10.68
CA LEU A 219 -3.94 11.01 10.94
C LEU A 219 -4.55 9.95 11.85
N PHE A 220 -5.36 10.42 12.81
CA PHE A 220 -6.06 9.56 13.76
C PHE A 220 -7.54 9.98 13.78
N ILE A 221 -8.42 9.21 13.11
CA ILE A 221 -9.76 9.66 12.71
C ILE A 221 -10.85 8.85 13.40
N ASP A 222 -11.75 9.52 14.14
CA ASP A 222 -12.96 8.96 14.74
C ASP A 222 -14.13 9.03 13.76
N THR A 223 -14.42 7.94 13.08
CA THR A 223 -15.51 7.86 12.10
C THR A 223 -16.90 7.90 12.71
N SER A 224 -17.04 7.61 14.02
CA SER A 224 -18.33 7.77 14.71
C SER A 224 -18.73 9.23 14.90
N LYS A 225 -17.76 10.16 14.80
CA LYS A 225 -17.98 11.60 14.92
C LYS A 225 -18.24 12.28 13.59
N ILE A 226 -17.48 11.91 12.56
CA ILE A 226 -17.53 12.61 11.27
C ILE A 226 -18.17 11.81 10.14
N GLY A 227 -18.41 10.51 10.33
CA GLY A 227 -18.85 9.59 9.28
C GLY A 227 -17.68 9.06 8.46
N VAL A 228 -17.94 7.99 7.68
CA VAL A 228 -16.89 7.33 6.88
C VAL A 228 -16.57 8.09 5.60
N ASP A 229 -17.55 8.74 4.98
CA ASP A 229 -17.37 9.49 3.74
C ASP A 229 -16.58 10.78 3.99
N ASN A 230 -16.91 11.54 5.03
CA ASN A 230 -16.12 12.71 5.43
C ASN A 230 -14.70 12.33 5.89
N ALA A 231 -14.49 11.12 6.39
CA ALA A 231 -13.14 10.62 6.69
C ALA A 231 -12.31 10.40 5.42
N VAL A 232 -12.93 9.98 4.30
CA VAL A 232 -12.26 9.91 2.99
C VAL A 232 -11.83 11.30 2.55
N GLU A 233 -12.76 12.26 2.52
CA GLU A 233 -12.47 13.65 2.12
C GLU A 233 -11.35 14.29 2.96
N LEU A 234 -11.36 14.05 4.27
CA LEU A 234 -10.31 14.56 5.17
C LEU A 234 -8.93 13.99 4.83
N ILE A 235 -8.86 12.70 4.48
CA ILE A 235 -7.60 12.07 4.08
C ILE A 235 -7.14 12.60 2.72
N GLU A 236 -8.05 12.78 1.76
CA GLU A 236 -7.75 13.36 0.45
C GLU A 236 -7.18 14.77 0.59
N GLU A 237 -7.79 15.61 1.43
CA GLU A 237 -7.30 16.97 1.69
C GLU A 237 -5.91 16.95 2.35
N TYR A 238 -5.67 16.04 3.28
CA TYR A 238 -4.36 15.88 3.90
C TYR A 238 -3.29 15.49 2.88
N VAL A 239 -3.59 14.56 1.97
CA VAL A 239 -2.68 14.17 0.87
C VAL A 239 -2.30 15.38 0.03
N GLU A 240 -3.29 16.21 -0.36
CA GLU A 240 -3.03 17.41 -1.16
C GLU A 240 -2.18 18.47 -0.43
N ILE A 241 -2.37 18.60 0.89
CA ILE A 241 -1.53 19.48 1.72
C ILE A 241 -0.08 18.99 1.74
N GLN A 242 0.15 17.67 1.88
CA GLN A 242 1.51 17.10 1.89
C GLN A 242 2.20 17.30 0.54
N ARG A 243 1.51 17.02 -0.56
CA ARG A 243 2.04 17.21 -1.92
C ARG A 243 2.44 18.68 -2.20
N LYS A 244 1.65 19.65 -1.74
CA LYS A 244 2.00 21.07 -1.87
C LYS A 244 3.28 21.44 -1.12
N LYS A 245 3.47 20.92 0.10
CA LYS A 245 4.67 21.15 0.89
C LYS A 245 5.93 20.57 0.22
N GLU A 246 5.81 19.37 -0.37
CA GLU A 246 6.92 18.75 -1.09
C GLU A 246 7.34 19.58 -2.31
N HIS A 247 6.39 20.07 -3.11
CA HIS A 247 6.67 20.96 -4.23
C HIS A 247 7.33 22.27 -3.81
N GLU A 248 6.88 22.89 -2.73
CA GLU A 248 7.49 24.12 -2.19
C GLU A 248 8.91 23.89 -1.66
N SER A 249 9.20 22.71 -1.16
CA SER A 249 10.52 22.33 -0.64
C SER A 249 11.52 22.00 -1.76
N ALA A 250 11.04 21.44 -2.87
CA ALA A 250 11.86 21.12 -4.05
C ALA A 250 12.23 22.36 -4.89
N THR A 251 11.52 23.49 -4.69
CA THR A 251 11.72 24.73 -5.45
C THR A 251 12.65 25.72 -4.74
N LYS A 252 13.09 25.43 -3.53
CA LYS A 252 14.05 26.22 -2.74
C LYS A 252 15.43 25.62 -2.77
#